data_cf405dd1220b7e867ad58bec572c0574
#
_entry.id   cf405dd1220b7e867ad58bec572c0574
#
_cell.length_a   1.000
_cell.length_b   1.000
_cell.length_c   1.000
_cell.angle_alpha   90.00
_cell.angle_beta   90.00
_cell.angle_gamma   90.00
#
_symmetry.space_group_name_H-M   'P 1'
#
loop_
_entity.id
_entity.type
_entity.pdbx_description
1 polymer ?
#
loop_
_entity_poly.entity_id
_entity_poly.type
_entity_poly.pdbx_seq_one_letter_code
_entity_poly.pdbx_strand_id
1 'polypeptide(L)'
;MRRPLIVSRISKAMKEKLPQATTILYGSEARGDARPDSDIDLLVLLPVSRVSYDDRDKVIDALYDIELDTGVSISPYVVSLHQWQNRSFRTQFYENVLHDGINLSNNGEYERRIR
;
A
#
# COMPACT_ATOMS: atom_id res chain seq x y z
N MET A 1 -10.81 -6.63 6.91
CA MET A 1 -10.73 -5.15 6.91
C MET A 1 -11.71 -4.57 7.91
N ARG A 2 -11.24 -3.72 8.81
CA ARG A 2 -12.09 -3.07 9.80
C ARG A 2 -12.44 -1.63 9.45
N ARG A 3 -11.66 -1.02 8.54
CA ARG A 3 -11.85 0.38 8.12
C ARG A 3 -12.00 0.46 6.61
N PRO A 4 -13.01 -0.22 6.04
CA PRO A 4 -13.13 -0.35 4.58
C PRO A 4 -13.36 0.99 3.87
N LEU A 5 -13.98 1.97 4.52
CA LEU A 5 -14.20 3.27 3.89
C LEU A 5 -12.90 4.05 3.75
N ILE A 6 -12.00 3.96 4.75
CA ILE A 6 -10.69 4.60 4.68
C ILE A 6 -9.84 3.90 3.60
N VAL A 7 -9.86 2.58 3.57
CA VAL A 7 -9.12 1.80 2.56
C VAL A 7 -9.63 2.13 1.15
N SER A 8 -10.93 2.31 0.99
CA SER A 8 -11.53 2.71 -0.29
C SER A 8 -11.02 4.09 -0.73
N ARG A 9 -10.93 5.05 0.20
CA ARG A 9 -10.37 6.37 -0.09
C ARG A 9 -8.90 6.29 -0.51
N ILE A 10 -8.12 5.43 0.16
CA ILE A 10 -6.72 5.20 -0.20
C ILE A 10 -6.61 4.67 -1.62
N SER A 11 -7.40 3.65 -1.94
CA SER A 11 -7.43 3.05 -3.28
C SER A 11 -7.74 4.10 -4.33
N LYS A 12 -8.77 4.90 -4.11
CA LYS A 12 -9.18 5.95 -5.05
C LYS A 12 -8.10 7.02 -5.23
N ALA A 13 -7.53 7.51 -4.13
CA ALA A 13 -6.50 8.55 -4.17
C ALA A 13 -5.26 8.08 -4.93
N MET A 14 -4.82 6.84 -4.67
CA MET A 14 -3.66 6.29 -5.35
C MET A 14 -3.91 6.08 -6.85
N LYS A 15 -5.09 5.62 -7.22
CA LYS A 15 -5.46 5.46 -8.64
C LYS A 15 -5.50 6.79 -9.37
N GLU A 16 -6.00 7.83 -8.73
CA GLU A 16 -6.10 9.15 -9.33
C GLU A 16 -4.75 9.87 -9.44
N LYS A 17 -3.93 9.78 -8.39
CA LYS A 17 -2.70 10.57 -8.27
C LYS A 17 -1.45 9.81 -8.73
N LEU A 18 -1.47 8.48 -8.62
CA LEU A 18 -0.35 7.62 -8.97
C LEU A 18 -0.85 6.38 -9.71
N PRO A 19 -1.45 6.56 -10.90
CA PRO A 19 -2.12 5.46 -11.60
C PRO A 19 -1.20 4.31 -12.01
N GLN A 20 0.11 4.55 -12.11
CA GLN A 20 1.08 3.52 -12.48
C GLN A 20 1.59 2.73 -11.28
N ALA A 21 1.29 3.17 -10.06
CA ALA A 21 1.71 2.47 -8.85
C ALA A 21 0.83 1.26 -8.59
N THR A 22 1.43 0.21 -8.05
CA THR A 22 0.69 -0.92 -7.48
C THR A 22 0.64 -0.73 -5.99
N THR A 23 -0.56 -0.60 -5.43
CA THR A 23 -0.75 -0.35 -4.00
C THR A 23 -1.30 -1.60 -3.34
N ILE A 24 -0.60 -2.09 -2.33
CA ILE A 24 -0.92 -3.33 -1.64
C ILE A 24 -1.14 -3.03 -0.16
N LEU A 25 -2.32 -3.39 0.34
CA LEU A 25 -2.62 -3.33 1.77
C LEU A 25 -2.08 -4.58 2.43
N TYR A 26 -1.33 -4.44 3.53
CA TYR A 26 -0.86 -5.58 4.32
C TYR A 26 -0.97 -5.26 5.80
N GLY A 27 -0.53 -6.18 6.66
CA GLY A 27 -0.56 -5.98 8.09
C GLY A 27 -1.95 -6.15 8.70
N SER A 28 -2.17 -5.51 9.85
CA SER A 28 -3.37 -5.76 10.66
C SER A 28 -4.67 -5.39 9.97
N GLU A 29 -4.69 -4.32 9.18
CA GLU A 29 -5.90 -3.94 8.46
C GLU A 29 -6.27 -4.98 7.41
N ALA A 30 -5.27 -5.49 6.69
CA ALA A 30 -5.50 -6.55 5.68
C ALA A 30 -5.99 -7.85 6.31
N ARG A 31 -5.43 -8.20 7.49
CA ARG A 31 -5.83 -9.42 8.20
C ARG A 31 -7.19 -9.30 8.88
N GLY A 32 -7.69 -8.07 9.11
CA GLY A 32 -8.95 -7.83 9.80
C GLY A 32 -8.83 -7.79 11.32
N ASP A 33 -7.62 -7.68 11.87
CA ASP A 33 -7.40 -7.60 13.31
C ASP A 33 -6.87 -6.24 13.78
N ALA A 34 -7.00 -5.21 12.94
CA ALA A 34 -6.58 -3.86 13.29
C ALA A 34 -7.38 -3.30 14.46
N ARG A 35 -6.69 -2.55 15.33
CA ARG A 35 -7.34 -1.73 16.35
C ARG A 35 -7.65 -0.36 15.78
N PRO A 36 -8.53 0.43 16.43
CA PRO A 36 -8.81 1.78 15.94
C PRO A 36 -7.60 2.68 15.82
N ASP A 37 -6.57 2.46 16.65
CA ASP A 37 -5.32 3.23 16.65
C ASP A 37 -4.20 2.59 15.84
N SER A 38 -4.44 1.45 15.18
CA SER A 38 -3.43 0.81 14.34
C SER A 38 -3.18 1.61 13.08
N ASP A 39 -1.90 1.67 12.66
CA ASP A 39 -1.55 2.24 11.36
C ASP A 39 -2.12 1.37 10.23
N ILE A 40 -2.37 2.00 9.10
CA ILE A 40 -2.68 1.28 7.88
C ILE A 40 -1.39 1.12 7.08
N ASP A 41 -0.95 -0.11 6.89
CA ASP A 41 0.31 -0.42 6.24
C ASP A 41 0.10 -0.65 4.74
N LEU A 42 0.84 0.09 3.93
CA LEU A 42 0.78 0.00 2.47
C LEU A 42 2.16 -0.31 1.91
N LEU A 43 2.20 -1.20 0.93
CA LEU A 43 3.35 -1.39 0.07
C LEU A 43 3.01 -0.72 -1.27
N VAL A 44 3.83 0.22 -1.68
CA VAL A 44 3.62 0.95 -2.94
C VAL A 44 4.76 0.60 -3.89
N LEU A 45 4.43 -0.12 -4.96
CA LEU A 45 5.39 -0.55 -5.96
C LEU A 45 5.33 0.39 -7.15
N LEU A 46 6.46 1.04 -7.44
CA LEU A 46 6.55 2.00 -8.54
C LEU A 46 7.32 1.39 -9.71
N PRO A 47 6.89 1.66 -10.96
CA PRO A 47 7.56 1.14 -12.15
C PRO A 47 8.82 1.97 -12.49
N VAL A 48 9.76 2.01 -11.55
CA VAL A 48 11.01 2.74 -11.66
C VAL A 48 12.16 1.81 -11.28
N SER A 49 13.36 2.08 -11.77
CA SER A 49 14.53 1.29 -11.41
C SER A 49 15.02 1.58 -10.00
N ARG A 50 14.83 2.82 -9.55
CA ARG A 50 15.21 3.26 -8.21
C ARG A 50 14.22 4.31 -7.72
N VAL A 51 13.74 4.15 -6.49
CA VAL A 51 12.82 5.11 -5.85
C VAL A 51 13.62 6.35 -5.42
N SER A 52 13.15 7.53 -5.85
CA SER A 52 13.73 8.82 -5.47
C SER A 52 12.99 9.41 -4.27
N TYR A 53 13.57 10.48 -3.68
CA TYR A 53 12.85 11.24 -2.66
C TYR A 53 11.57 11.85 -3.21
N ASP A 54 11.61 12.34 -4.45
CA ASP A 54 10.42 12.90 -5.10
C ASP A 54 9.31 11.85 -5.27
N ASP A 55 9.67 10.64 -5.61
CA ASP A 55 8.72 9.53 -5.70
C ASP A 55 8.02 9.29 -4.36
N ARG A 56 8.78 9.29 -3.26
CA ARG A 56 8.23 9.11 -1.92
C ARG A 56 7.32 10.26 -1.53
N ASP A 57 7.73 11.50 -1.83
CA ASP A 57 6.94 12.68 -1.53
C ASP A 57 5.59 12.65 -2.24
N LYS A 58 5.55 12.19 -3.48
CA LYS A 58 4.28 12.06 -4.21
C LYS A 58 3.33 11.08 -3.55
N VAL A 59 3.85 9.98 -3.02
CA VAL A 59 3.03 8.99 -2.30
C VAL A 59 2.50 9.60 -1.00
N ILE A 60 3.38 10.25 -0.23
CA ILE A 60 2.99 10.89 1.02
C ILE A 60 1.92 11.96 0.76
N ASP A 61 2.12 12.81 -0.25
CA ASP A 61 1.17 13.85 -0.60
C ASP A 61 -0.18 13.28 -1.01
N ALA A 62 -0.20 12.17 -1.73
CA ALA A 62 -1.44 11.52 -2.17
C ALA A 62 -2.28 11.04 -0.99
N LEU A 63 -1.66 10.71 0.14
CA LEU A 63 -2.33 10.14 1.31
C LEU A 63 -2.59 11.17 2.41
N TYR A 64 -2.03 12.36 2.28
CA TYR A 64 -2.02 13.36 3.35
C TYR A 64 -3.42 13.78 3.79
N ASP A 65 -4.30 14.09 2.84
CA ASP A 65 -5.65 14.55 3.15
C ASP A 65 -6.46 13.49 3.89
N ILE A 66 -6.22 12.22 3.57
CA ILE A 66 -6.90 11.10 4.23
C ILE A 66 -6.47 11.02 5.69
N GLU A 67 -5.18 11.17 5.96
CA GLU A 67 -4.67 11.17 7.34
C GLU A 67 -5.24 12.35 8.14
N LEU A 68 -5.30 13.53 7.53
CA LEU A 68 -5.87 14.70 8.20
C LEU A 68 -7.35 14.54 8.52
N ASP A 69 -8.12 14.04 7.56
CA ASP A 69 -9.57 13.91 7.72
C ASP A 69 -9.95 12.81 8.70
N THR A 70 -9.21 11.72 8.73
CA THR A 70 -9.58 10.53 9.49
C THR A 70 -8.87 10.40 10.82
N GLY A 71 -7.73 11.08 10.98
CA GLY A 71 -6.87 10.91 12.15
C GLY A 71 -6.15 9.56 12.19
N VAL A 72 -6.20 8.78 11.12
CA VAL A 72 -5.57 7.47 11.04
C VAL A 72 -4.21 7.61 10.35
N SER A 73 -3.15 7.08 10.96
CA SER A 73 -1.82 7.07 10.35
C SER A 73 -1.75 6.05 9.24
N ILE A 74 -1.19 6.46 8.11
CA ILE A 74 -0.95 5.60 6.96
C ILE A 74 0.56 5.48 6.77
N SER A 75 1.06 4.26 6.75
CA SER A 75 2.50 3.97 6.65
C SER A 75 2.82 3.37 5.29
N PRO A 76 3.19 4.18 4.29
CA PRO A 76 3.57 3.66 2.98
C PRO A 76 5.04 3.23 2.97
N TYR A 77 5.30 2.04 2.45
CA TYR A 77 6.64 1.59 2.12
C TYR A 77 6.78 1.59 0.60
N VAL A 78 7.58 2.50 0.08
CA VAL A 78 7.70 2.73 -1.37
C VAL A 78 8.92 1.99 -1.90
N VAL A 79 8.70 1.10 -2.85
CA VAL A 79 9.73 0.20 -3.38
C VAL A 79 9.63 0.15 -4.91
N SER A 80 10.77 -0.06 -5.56
CA SER A 80 10.80 -0.33 -7.00
C SER A 80 10.14 -1.67 -7.30
N LEU A 81 9.20 -1.69 -8.23
CA LEU A 81 8.55 -2.92 -8.67
C LEU A 81 9.57 -3.92 -9.19
N HIS A 82 10.55 -3.43 -9.97
CA HIS A 82 11.60 -4.29 -10.50
C HIS A 82 12.41 -4.96 -9.39
N GLN A 83 12.82 -4.18 -8.38
CA GLN A 83 13.56 -4.73 -7.24
C GLN A 83 12.73 -5.71 -6.42
N TRP A 84 11.44 -5.44 -6.27
CA TRP A 84 10.52 -6.33 -5.55
C TRP A 84 10.40 -7.68 -6.26
N GLN A 85 10.26 -7.66 -7.58
CA GLN A 85 10.08 -8.88 -8.38
C GLN A 85 11.37 -9.69 -8.55
N ASN A 86 12.53 -9.04 -8.53
CA ASN A 86 13.82 -9.65 -8.87
C ASN A 86 14.74 -9.80 -7.67
N ARG A 87 14.20 -9.97 -6.48
CA ARG A 87 15.00 -10.18 -5.27
C ARG A 87 15.65 -11.55 -5.27
N SER A 88 16.85 -11.62 -4.74
CA SER A 88 17.64 -12.86 -4.74
C SER A 88 17.23 -13.84 -3.64
N PHE A 89 16.54 -13.38 -2.60
CA PHE A 89 16.06 -14.26 -1.53
C PHE A 89 14.78 -13.67 -0.93
N ARG A 90 14.04 -14.54 -0.22
CA ARG A 90 12.77 -14.15 0.41
C ARG A 90 12.99 -13.80 1.88
N THR A 91 12.50 -12.66 2.28
CA THR A 91 12.49 -12.22 3.69
C THR A 91 11.15 -12.57 4.32
N GLN A 92 11.10 -12.55 5.66
CA GLN A 92 9.83 -12.73 6.37
C GLN A 92 8.82 -11.65 5.97
N PHE A 93 9.28 -10.42 5.78
CA PHE A 93 8.42 -9.33 5.31
C PHE A 93 7.78 -9.66 3.96
N TYR A 94 8.58 -10.13 3.01
CA TYR A 94 8.09 -10.52 1.68
C TYR A 94 7.03 -11.62 1.80
N GLU A 95 7.29 -12.64 2.61
CA GLU A 95 6.34 -13.74 2.82
C GLU A 95 5.04 -13.25 3.45
N ASN A 96 5.12 -12.33 4.43
CA ASN A 96 3.96 -11.77 5.08
C ASN A 96 3.10 -10.98 4.09
N VAL A 97 3.71 -10.20 3.21
CA VAL A 97 3.00 -9.45 2.18
C VAL A 97 2.30 -10.39 1.22
N LEU A 98 2.98 -11.48 0.78
CA LEU A 98 2.35 -12.46 -0.11
C LEU A 98 1.16 -13.14 0.56
N HIS A 99 1.24 -13.41 1.85
CA HIS A 99 0.18 -14.08 2.60
C HIS A 99 -1.01 -13.17 2.88
N ASP A 100 -0.75 -11.97 3.40
CA ASP A 100 -1.80 -11.05 3.88
C ASP A 100 -2.24 -10.03 2.85
N GLY A 101 -1.42 -9.76 1.84
CA GLY A 101 -1.58 -8.62 0.95
C GLY A 101 -2.87 -8.61 0.15
N ILE A 102 -3.45 -7.44 0.04
CA ILE A 102 -4.63 -7.17 -0.78
C ILE A 102 -4.24 -6.10 -1.79
N ASN A 103 -4.34 -6.41 -3.07
CA ASN A 103 -4.02 -5.46 -4.12
C ASN A 103 -5.16 -4.46 -4.28
N LEU A 104 -4.90 -3.19 -3.96
CA LEU A 104 -5.90 -2.11 -4.05
C LEU A 104 -5.96 -1.47 -5.44
N SER A 105 -5.10 -1.91 -6.36
CA SER A 105 -4.97 -1.25 -7.67
C SER A 105 -5.92 -1.80 -8.74
N ASN A 106 -6.68 -2.84 -8.46
CA ASN A 106 -7.53 -3.53 -9.41
C ASN A 106 -8.96 -2.98 -9.42
N ASN A 107 -9.17 -1.80 -9.98
CA ASN A 107 -10.49 -1.24 -10.31
C ASN A 107 -11.59 -1.45 -9.26
N GLY A 108 -11.23 -1.32 -7.97
CA GLY A 108 -12.17 -1.50 -6.87
C GLY A 108 -12.34 -2.93 -6.40
N GLU A 109 -11.71 -3.89 -7.06
CA GLU A 109 -11.67 -5.27 -6.60
C GLU A 109 -10.37 -5.51 -5.86
N TYR A 110 -10.47 -6.22 -4.73
CA TYR A 110 -9.31 -6.48 -3.89
C TYR A 110 -8.90 -7.94 -4.05
N GLU A 111 -7.68 -8.16 -4.51
CA GLU A 111 -7.11 -9.49 -4.65
C GLU A 111 -6.15 -9.77 -3.51
N ARG A 112 -6.25 -10.98 -2.96
CA ARG A 112 -5.35 -11.40 -1.89
C ARG A 112 -4.04 -11.98 -2.40
N ARG A 113 -3.96 -12.32 -3.67
CA ARG A 113 -2.74 -12.89 -4.23
C ARG A 113 -1.98 -11.87 -5.03
N ILE A 114 -0.71 -11.75 -4.68
CA ILE A 114 0.20 -10.81 -5.31
C ILE A 114 1.31 -11.63 -5.95
N ARG A 115 1.41 -11.51 -7.26
CA ARG A 115 2.40 -12.26 -8.00
C ARG A 115 3.16 -11.40 -8.98
#